data_440480c692f0e330c993f8b3e821c952
#
_entry.id   440480c692f0e330c993f8b3e821c952
#
_cell.length_a   1.000
_cell.length_b   1.000
_cell.length_c   1.000
_cell.angle_alpha   90.00
_cell.angle_beta   90.00
_cell.angle_gamma   90.00
#
_symmetry.space_group_name_H-M   'P 1'
#
loop_
_entity.id
_entity.type
_entity.pdbx_description
1 polymer ?
#
loop_
_entity_poly.entity_id
_entity_poly.type
_entity_poly.pdbx_seq_one_letter_code
_entity_poly.pdbx_strand_id
1 'polypeptide(L)'
;MLTHTGNEGNDPLEFVPFANKYPDMRLILAHIGHDEELRRHDRQVEAVKRCTQGNVWADTSSSNSVLSGLIEFAVEQIGAERMLFGTDTPLYFPATQKARVAYAEISDDAKRLILHDNAAELLGIRVRD
;
A
#
# COMPACT_ATOMS: atom_id res chain seq x y z
N MET A 1 10.33 -5.33 -5.62
CA MET A 1 10.11 -4.30 -6.67
C MET A 1 9.08 -3.31 -6.19
N LEU A 2 9.31 -2.01 -6.32
CA LEU A 2 8.33 -0.94 -6.08
C LEU A 2 7.92 -0.37 -7.44
N THR A 3 6.64 -0.20 -7.69
CA THR A 3 6.13 0.39 -8.93
C THR A 3 5.12 1.49 -8.64
N HIS A 4 5.23 2.59 -9.38
CA HIS A 4 4.22 3.64 -9.40
C HIS A 4 2.92 3.09 -10.00
N THR A 5 1.77 3.44 -9.45
CA THR A 5 0.45 3.03 -9.96
C THR A 5 -0.58 4.16 -9.89
N GLY A 6 -1.61 4.06 -10.73
CA GLY A 6 -2.76 4.95 -10.71
C GLY A 6 -2.75 6.06 -11.77
N ASN A 7 -1.72 6.12 -12.63
CA ASN A 7 -1.70 7.02 -13.78
C ASN A 7 -2.00 6.24 -15.07
N GLU A 8 -2.19 6.98 -16.16
CA GLU A 8 -2.35 6.40 -17.50
C GLU A 8 -1.20 5.42 -17.82
N GLY A 9 -1.53 4.20 -18.22
CA GLY A 9 -0.58 3.14 -18.52
C GLY A 9 0.05 2.44 -17.31
N ASN A 10 -0.41 2.71 -16.09
CA ASN A 10 0.08 2.07 -14.84
C ASN A 10 -1.08 1.57 -13.97
N ASP A 11 -2.06 0.90 -14.57
CA ASP A 11 -3.16 0.29 -13.81
C ASP A 11 -2.62 -0.84 -12.90
N PRO A 12 -2.85 -0.77 -11.58
CA PRO A 12 -2.40 -1.81 -10.65
C PRO A 12 -2.87 -3.22 -11.01
N LEU A 13 -4.01 -3.38 -11.68
CA LEU A 13 -4.52 -4.68 -12.09
C LEU A 13 -3.68 -5.35 -13.21
N GLU A 14 -2.93 -4.60 -13.98
CA GLU A 14 -2.04 -5.15 -15.02
C GLU A 14 -0.88 -5.97 -14.42
N PHE A 15 -0.53 -5.72 -13.15
CA PHE A 15 0.53 -6.46 -12.46
C PHE A 15 0.06 -7.79 -11.87
N VAL A 16 -1.26 -8.00 -11.72
CA VAL A 16 -1.82 -9.22 -11.10
C VAL A 16 -1.40 -10.52 -11.82
N PRO A 17 -1.44 -10.62 -13.16
CA PRO A 17 -1.00 -11.84 -13.85
C PRO A 17 0.47 -12.17 -13.60
N PHE A 18 1.33 -11.15 -13.53
CA PHE A 18 2.75 -11.33 -13.24
C PHE A 18 2.99 -11.76 -11.79
N ALA A 19 2.33 -11.12 -10.84
CA ALA A 19 2.45 -11.48 -9.43
C ALA A 19 2.01 -12.93 -9.18
N ASN A 20 0.93 -13.36 -9.80
CA ASN A 20 0.44 -14.73 -9.69
C ASN A 20 1.33 -15.76 -10.38
N LYS A 21 2.02 -15.38 -11.47
CA LYS A 21 2.93 -16.25 -12.21
C LYS A 21 4.29 -16.42 -11.51
N TYR A 22 4.74 -15.40 -10.77
CA TYR A 22 6.06 -15.36 -10.14
C TYR A 22 5.94 -15.20 -8.62
N PRO A 23 5.72 -16.30 -7.87
CA PRO A 23 5.45 -16.24 -6.43
C PRO A 23 6.63 -15.70 -5.59
N ASP A 24 7.86 -15.83 -6.09
CA ASP A 24 9.05 -15.29 -5.43
C ASP A 24 9.24 -13.78 -5.63
N MET A 25 8.46 -13.17 -6.52
CA MET A 25 8.45 -11.73 -6.72
C MET A 25 7.79 -11.04 -5.51
N ARG A 26 8.47 -10.04 -4.95
CA ARG A 26 7.90 -9.14 -3.94
C ARG A 26 7.57 -7.82 -4.61
N LEU A 27 6.26 -7.51 -4.74
CA LEU A 27 5.77 -6.34 -5.45
C LEU A 27 5.09 -5.37 -4.48
N ILE A 28 5.47 -4.09 -4.55
CA ILE A 28 4.83 -3.00 -3.84
C ILE A 28 4.15 -2.11 -4.89
N LEU A 29 2.85 -1.95 -4.78
CA LEU A 29 2.03 -1.02 -5.56
C LEU A 29 1.99 0.31 -4.81
N ALA A 30 2.66 1.33 -5.34
CA ALA A 30 2.68 2.63 -4.71
C ALA A 30 1.34 3.35 -4.84
N HIS A 31 1.06 4.21 -3.86
CA HIS A 31 -0.02 5.20 -3.91
C HIS A 31 -1.42 4.61 -3.79
N ILE A 32 -1.69 3.88 -2.69
CA ILE A 32 -3.04 3.36 -2.42
C ILE A 32 -4.09 4.48 -2.54
N GLY A 33 -5.13 4.21 -3.33
CA GLY A 33 -6.22 5.16 -3.61
C GLY A 33 -5.93 6.17 -4.71
N HIS A 34 -4.72 6.15 -5.31
CA HIS A 34 -4.41 7.00 -6.45
C HIS A 34 -4.93 6.39 -7.75
N ASP A 35 -5.76 7.13 -8.46
CA ASP A 35 -6.27 6.80 -9.79
C ASP A 35 -6.71 8.10 -10.50
N GLU A 36 -5.91 8.54 -11.46
CA GLU A 36 -6.15 9.77 -12.19
C GLU A 36 -7.19 9.60 -13.30
N GLU A 37 -7.26 8.42 -13.88
CA GLU A 37 -8.07 8.15 -15.08
C GLU A 37 -9.52 7.81 -14.73
N LEU A 38 -9.71 6.79 -13.90
CA LEU A 38 -11.03 6.22 -13.61
C LEU A 38 -11.64 6.76 -12.31
N ARG A 39 -10.87 7.50 -11.52
CA ARG A 39 -11.24 7.98 -10.17
C ARG A 39 -11.72 6.87 -9.25
N ARG A 40 -11.14 5.68 -9.42
CA ARG A 40 -11.42 4.48 -8.62
C ARG A 40 -10.35 4.32 -7.56
N HIS A 41 -10.67 4.70 -6.35
CA HIS A 41 -9.74 4.68 -5.22
C HIS A 41 -9.49 3.29 -4.60
N ASP A 42 -10.10 2.25 -5.16
CA ASP A 42 -10.01 0.86 -4.71
C ASP A 42 -9.05 -0.02 -5.56
N ARG A 43 -8.46 0.53 -6.63
CA ARG A 43 -7.72 -0.26 -7.64
C ARG A 43 -6.51 -1.02 -7.07
N GLN A 44 -5.69 -0.38 -6.22
CA GLN A 44 -4.56 -1.05 -5.60
C GLN A 44 -5.03 -2.14 -4.63
N VAL A 45 -6.09 -1.87 -3.86
CA VAL A 45 -6.73 -2.84 -2.96
C VAL A 45 -7.25 -4.03 -3.77
N GLU A 46 -7.96 -3.79 -4.87
CA GLU A 46 -8.47 -4.83 -5.75
C GLU A 46 -7.32 -5.67 -6.34
N ALA A 47 -6.22 -5.05 -6.76
CA ALA A 47 -5.06 -5.76 -7.28
C ALA A 47 -4.44 -6.68 -6.22
N VAL A 48 -4.23 -6.20 -4.99
CA VAL A 48 -3.72 -7.02 -3.88
C VAL A 48 -4.66 -8.21 -3.61
N LYS A 49 -5.98 -8.00 -3.57
CA LYS A 49 -6.98 -9.08 -3.38
C LYS A 49 -6.92 -10.16 -4.44
N ARG A 50 -6.66 -9.80 -5.69
CA ARG A 50 -6.57 -10.75 -6.82
C ARG A 50 -5.25 -11.50 -6.87
N CYS A 51 -4.24 -11.09 -6.10
CA CYS A 51 -2.95 -11.76 -6.02
C CYS A 51 -3.03 -12.94 -5.04
N THR A 52 -3.00 -14.17 -5.58
CA THR A 52 -3.22 -15.41 -4.82
C THR A 52 -1.96 -15.90 -4.11
N GLN A 53 -0.78 -15.36 -4.44
CA GLN A 53 0.51 -15.79 -3.90
C GLN A 53 0.91 -15.06 -2.61
N GLY A 54 0.17 -14.03 -2.22
CA GLY A 54 0.48 -13.24 -1.02
C GLY A 54 1.78 -12.42 -1.12
N ASN A 55 2.23 -12.11 -2.32
CA ASN A 55 3.51 -11.48 -2.64
C ASN A 55 3.37 -10.02 -3.11
N VAL A 56 2.20 -9.40 -2.86
CA VAL A 56 1.90 -8.01 -3.25
C VAL A 56 1.45 -7.20 -2.04
N TRP A 57 1.96 -5.98 -1.94
CA TRP A 57 1.62 -4.98 -0.93
C TRP A 57 1.21 -3.68 -1.60
N ALA A 58 0.42 -2.87 -0.90
CA ALA A 58 0.13 -1.48 -1.28
C ALA A 58 0.74 -0.52 -0.26
N ASP A 59 1.24 0.63 -0.69
CA ASP A 59 1.78 1.63 0.22
C ASP A 59 0.89 2.87 0.34
N THR A 60 1.07 3.62 1.43
CA THR A 60 0.28 4.80 1.77
C THR A 60 0.81 6.09 1.15
N SER A 61 1.82 6.03 0.29
CA SER A 61 2.44 7.22 -0.30
C SER A 61 1.47 8.06 -1.15
N SER A 62 1.88 9.25 -1.51
CA SER A 62 1.12 10.28 -2.24
C SER A 62 -0.01 10.97 -1.45
N SER A 63 -0.05 12.29 -1.53
CA SER A 63 -1.15 13.08 -0.96
C SER A 63 -2.34 13.23 -1.91
N ASN A 64 -2.21 12.83 -3.18
CA ASN A 64 -3.34 12.84 -4.13
C ASN A 64 -4.44 11.84 -3.76
N SER A 65 -4.13 10.89 -2.88
CA SER A 65 -5.03 9.84 -2.40
C SER A 65 -5.42 9.99 -0.92
N VAL A 66 -5.38 11.20 -0.37
CA VAL A 66 -5.81 11.46 1.02
C VAL A 66 -7.33 11.49 1.10
N LEU A 67 -7.93 10.31 1.16
CA LEU A 67 -9.37 10.13 1.32
C LEU A 67 -9.70 9.65 2.73
N SER A 68 -10.77 10.19 3.29
CA SER A 68 -11.30 9.71 4.58
C SER A 68 -11.77 8.27 4.46
N GLY A 69 -11.43 7.43 5.44
CA GLY A 69 -11.83 6.03 5.49
C GLY A 69 -11.06 5.08 4.56
N LEU A 70 -10.08 5.58 3.76
CA LEU A 70 -9.35 4.74 2.82
C LEU A 70 -8.45 3.71 3.52
N ILE A 71 -7.80 4.11 4.61
CA ILE A 71 -6.91 3.20 5.38
C ILE A 71 -7.75 2.11 6.04
N GLU A 72 -8.87 2.48 6.66
CA GLU A 72 -9.82 1.55 7.27
C GLU A 72 -10.37 0.56 6.24
N PHE A 73 -10.84 1.06 5.10
CA PHE A 73 -11.30 0.24 3.99
C PHE A 73 -10.22 -0.74 3.51
N ALA A 74 -9.00 -0.28 3.30
CA ALA A 74 -7.92 -1.14 2.85
C ALA A 74 -7.59 -2.23 3.88
N VAL A 75 -7.51 -1.90 5.17
CA VAL A 75 -7.28 -2.88 6.25
C VAL A 75 -8.41 -3.91 6.29
N GLU A 76 -9.66 -3.50 6.15
CA GLU A 76 -10.80 -4.41 6.09
C GLU A 76 -10.72 -5.37 4.89
N GLN A 77 -10.28 -4.87 3.74
CA GLN A 77 -10.30 -5.63 2.48
C GLN A 77 -9.09 -6.55 2.27
N ILE A 78 -7.90 -6.14 2.66
CA ILE A 78 -6.64 -6.85 2.37
C ILE A 78 -5.80 -7.17 3.61
N GLY A 79 -6.20 -6.72 4.79
CA GLY A 79 -5.43 -6.87 6.02
C GLY A 79 -4.31 -5.84 6.16
N ALA A 80 -3.97 -5.50 7.40
CA ALA A 80 -2.88 -4.55 7.69
C ALA A 80 -1.52 -5.08 7.26
N GLU A 81 -1.32 -6.40 7.25
CA GLU A 81 -0.10 -7.09 6.82
C GLU A 81 0.24 -6.92 5.34
N ARG A 82 -0.72 -6.43 4.54
CA ARG A 82 -0.53 -6.13 3.10
C ARG A 82 -0.33 -4.65 2.82
N MET A 83 -0.21 -3.84 3.84
CA MET A 83 -0.04 -2.40 3.71
C MET A 83 1.34 -1.97 4.22
N LEU A 84 1.94 -1.01 3.53
CA LEU A 84 3.23 -0.42 3.89
C LEU A 84 3.09 1.08 4.07
N PHE A 85 3.88 1.64 4.96
CA PHE A 85 3.99 3.08 5.10
C PHE A 85 4.91 3.65 4.01
N GLY A 86 4.39 4.56 3.22
CA GLY A 86 5.12 5.33 2.22
C GLY A 86 4.80 6.82 2.32
N THR A 87 5.70 7.69 1.91
CA THR A 87 5.55 9.15 2.02
C THR A 87 5.61 9.88 0.69
N ASP A 88 6.24 9.31 -0.31
CA ASP A 88 6.55 9.96 -1.60
C ASP A 88 7.40 11.26 -1.43
N THR A 89 8.26 11.26 -0.41
CA THR A 89 9.23 12.35 -0.19
C THR A 89 10.25 12.38 -1.35
N PRO A 90 10.63 13.55 -1.86
CA PRO A 90 10.38 14.91 -1.34
C PRO A 90 9.15 15.62 -1.91
N LEU A 91 8.30 14.94 -2.70
CA LEU A 91 7.13 15.57 -3.34
C LEU A 91 6.08 15.99 -2.32
N TYR A 92 5.88 15.18 -1.26
CA TYR A 92 4.87 15.44 -0.25
C TYR A 92 5.46 15.46 1.16
N PHE A 93 4.73 16.12 2.05
CA PHE A 93 5.14 16.27 3.46
C PHE A 93 4.89 14.97 4.25
N PRO A 94 5.94 14.32 4.77
CA PRO A 94 5.82 12.99 5.38
C PRO A 94 4.86 12.92 6.57
N ALA A 95 4.74 14.01 7.34
CA ALA A 95 3.88 14.03 8.52
C ALA A 95 2.40 13.82 8.16
N THR A 96 1.96 14.25 6.98
CA THR A 96 0.59 14.01 6.51
C THR A 96 0.30 12.51 6.39
N GLN A 97 1.20 11.77 5.77
CA GLN A 97 1.04 10.33 5.60
C GLN A 97 1.10 9.58 6.93
N LYS A 98 2.00 10.01 7.83
CA LYS A 98 2.05 9.45 9.18
C LYS A 98 0.75 9.68 9.95
N ALA A 99 0.20 10.90 9.88
CA ALA A 99 -1.04 11.25 10.54
C ALA A 99 -2.23 10.41 10.01
N ARG A 100 -2.31 10.16 8.69
CA ARG A 100 -3.36 9.31 8.10
C ARG A 100 -3.42 7.94 8.77
N VAL A 101 -2.28 7.29 8.97
CA VAL A 101 -2.24 5.96 9.61
C VAL A 101 -2.43 6.07 11.11
N ALA A 102 -1.76 7.05 11.77
CA ALA A 102 -1.81 7.20 13.23
C ALA A 102 -3.22 7.50 13.77
N TYR A 103 -4.02 8.25 13.02
CA TYR A 103 -5.39 8.65 13.39
C TYR A 103 -6.48 7.85 12.69
N ALA A 104 -6.13 6.83 11.87
CA ALA A 104 -7.10 5.91 11.31
C ALA A 104 -7.83 5.12 12.42
N GLU A 105 -9.10 4.81 12.21
CA GLU A 105 -9.94 4.01 13.11
C GLU A 105 -9.67 2.51 12.93
N ILE A 106 -8.41 2.10 13.15
CA ILE A 106 -7.91 0.73 13.12
C ILE A 106 -7.20 0.41 14.44
N SER A 107 -6.94 -0.88 14.70
CA SER A 107 -6.24 -1.30 15.93
C SER A 107 -4.80 -0.78 15.99
N ASP A 108 -4.26 -0.64 17.19
CA ASP A 108 -2.86 -0.22 17.39
C ASP A 108 -1.86 -1.24 16.79
N ASP A 109 -2.20 -2.52 16.82
CA ASP A 109 -1.41 -3.56 16.12
C ASP A 109 -1.40 -3.35 14.60
N ALA A 110 -2.54 -3.02 13.99
CA ALA A 110 -2.61 -2.69 12.57
C ALA A 110 -1.78 -1.45 12.22
N LYS A 111 -1.82 -0.40 13.07
CA LYS A 111 -0.97 0.79 12.90
C LYS A 111 0.50 0.44 12.95
N ARG A 112 0.92 -0.38 13.92
CA ARG A 112 2.31 -0.82 14.06
C ARG A 112 2.76 -1.63 12.84
N LEU A 113 1.95 -2.57 12.36
CA LEU A 113 2.24 -3.34 11.15
C LEU A 113 2.49 -2.40 9.96
N ILE A 114 1.56 -1.48 9.68
CA ILE A 114 1.65 -0.57 8.54
C ILE A 114 2.85 0.37 8.66
N LEU A 115 3.04 0.99 9.84
CA LEU A 115 4.07 2.01 10.02
C LEU A 115 5.49 1.44 10.12
N HIS A 116 5.65 0.15 10.45
CA HIS A 116 6.96 -0.38 10.81
C HIS A 116 7.17 -1.86 10.45
N ASP A 117 6.40 -2.80 11.05
CA ASP A 117 6.77 -4.21 11.09
C ASP A 117 6.78 -4.85 9.70
N ASN A 118 5.79 -4.55 8.85
CA ASN A 118 5.70 -5.11 7.51
C ASN A 118 6.91 -4.72 6.63
N ALA A 119 7.35 -3.46 6.71
CA ALA A 119 8.53 -3.03 5.96
C ALA A 119 9.80 -3.68 6.50
N ALA A 120 9.93 -3.81 7.81
CA ALA A 120 11.06 -4.48 8.44
C ALA A 120 11.17 -5.95 8.01
N GLU A 121 10.05 -6.68 8.01
CA GLU A 121 9.98 -8.07 7.56
C GLU A 121 10.27 -8.18 6.05
N LEU A 122 9.57 -7.39 5.23
CA LEU A 122 9.70 -7.44 3.78
C LEU A 122 11.12 -7.16 3.29
N LEU A 123 11.82 -6.22 3.95
CA LEU A 123 13.17 -5.79 3.60
C LEU A 123 14.27 -6.55 4.37
N GLY A 124 13.90 -7.42 5.32
CA GLY A 124 14.85 -8.15 6.14
C GLY A 124 15.65 -7.24 7.08
N ILE A 125 15.06 -6.14 7.53
CA ILE A 125 15.70 -5.19 8.44
C ILE A 125 15.55 -5.70 9.87
N ARG A 126 16.71 -5.91 10.55
CA ARG A 126 16.68 -6.19 11.99
C ARG A 126 16.45 -4.90 12.76
N VAL A 127 15.31 -4.80 13.40
CA VAL A 127 15.06 -3.72 14.36
C VAL A 127 15.84 -4.03 15.63
N ARG A 128 16.64 -3.05 16.07
CA ARG A 128 17.28 -3.13 17.39
C ARG A 128 16.31 -2.51 18.39
N ASP A 129 15.96 -3.29 19.39
CA ASP A 129 15.20 -2.82 20.56
C ASP A 129 15.92 -1.65 21.25
#